data_a4da9a3cc149faf644e66b1913f2c710
#
_entry.id   a4da9a3cc149faf644e66b1913f2c710
#
_cell.length_a   1.000
_cell.length_b   1.000
_cell.length_c   1.000
_cell.angle_alpha   90.00
_cell.angle_beta   90.00
_cell.angle_gamma   90.00
#
_symmetry.space_group_name_H-M   'P 1'
#
loop_
_entity.id
_entity.type
_entity.pdbx_description
1 polymer ?
#
loop_
_entity_poly.entity_id
_entity_poly.type
_entity_poly.pdbx_seq_one_letter_code
_entity_poly.pdbx_strand_id
1 'polypeptide(L)'
;MMKNWRDLSWSGVFAATLCPFHADETIDEEGLAAYFHAIASVDGVRGLVCNGHTGEIMSLRPAERDRVTAMAARIVKQMQRPVRVVSGVSAEGSLEAIDHALAAKAAGADAILLMPPHHWLRFGRSSASAVGFVADVVAGAQVEVVLHQYPAWTKAGYSLEEMREIIRIPGVVCIKMGTRDMARWRYDYDQLKAVAPDKAIITCHDEYLLASLLEAADGALVGFAGFVPELIVALVEAALDADLAKAREAQRLVDPLARIVYNFGEPSSEAHQRMKCARWLLGKLSSPVVRRPLRQFEAHQVAQIRWQLEEIGLPCITPVQSRAGGQPGFHGV
;
A
#
# COMPACT_ATOMS: atom_id res chain seq x y z
N MET A 1 0.45 -31.65 -4.37
CA MET A 1 -0.07 -30.68 -5.35
C MET A 1 0.11 -29.30 -4.79
N MET A 2 0.82 -28.42 -5.47
CA MET A 2 0.82 -27.00 -5.09
C MET A 2 -0.61 -26.48 -5.25
N LYS A 3 -1.18 -25.86 -4.21
CA LYS A 3 -2.49 -25.19 -4.31
C LYS A 3 -2.39 -24.13 -5.39
N ASN A 4 -3.40 -24.04 -6.26
CA ASN A 4 -3.51 -22.93 -7.18
C ASN A 4 -3.58 -21.62 -6.34
N TRP A 5 -2.74 -20.63 -6.64
CA TRP A 5 -2.72 -19.37 -5.91
C TRP A 5 -4.10 -18.68 -5.92
N ARG A 6 -4.92 -18.93 -6.95
CA ARG A 6 -6.27 -18.40 -7.07
C ARG A 6 -7.22 -18.91 -5.99
N ASP A 7 -6.90 -20.07 -5.38
CA ASP A 7 -7.69 -20.66 -4.29
C ASP A 7 -7.35 -20.07 -2.92
N LEU A 8 -6.27 -19.28 -2.81
CA LEU A 8 -5.93 -18.56 -1.59
C LEU A 8 -6.70 -17.25 -1.54
N SER A 9 -7.41 -17.03 -0.44
CA SER A 9 -8.31 -15.89 -0.27
C SER A 9 -7.63 -14.52 -0.37
N TRP A 10 -6.36 -14.43 0.04
CA TRP A 10 -5.57 -13.20 0.14
C TRP A 10 -4.34 -13.18 -0.79
N SER A 11 -4.38 -13.94 -1.87
CA SER A 11 -3.35 -13.95 -2.93
C SER A 11 -3.64 -12.95 -4.03
N GLY A 12 -2.69 -12.76 -4.96
CA GLY A 12 -2.84 -11.90 -6.12
C GLY A 12 -2.53 -10.43 -5.80
N VAL A 13 -3.22 -9.48 -6.44
CA VAL A 13 -2.86 -8.05 -6.39
C VAL A 13 -3.80 -7.23 -5.50
N PHE A 14 -3.23 -6.58 -4.50
CA PHE A 14 -3.89 -5.59 -3.64
C PHE A 14 -3.25 -4.21 -3.89
N ALA A 15 -4.05 -3.25 -4.31
CA ALA A 15 -3.57 -1.91 -4.63
C ALA A 15 -3.51 -1.02 -3.39
N ALA A 16 -2.30 -0.65 -2.93
CA ALA A 16 -2.14 0.40 -1.93
C ALA A 16 -2.43 1.75 -2.61
N THR A 17 -3.53 2.38 -2.21
CA THR A 17 -4.09 3.53 -2.92
C THR A 17 -3.53 4.85 -2.43
N LEU A 18 -3.41 5.81 -3.35
CA LEU A 18 -3.10 7.21 -3.09
C LEU A 18 -4.35 7.93 -2.54
N CYS A 19 -4.16 9.10 -1.94
CA CYS A 19 -5.24 9.99 -1.52
C CYS A 19 -5.01 11.39 -2.12
N PRO A 20 -5.80 11.85 -3.12
CA PRO A 20 -5.67 13.18 -3.67
C PRO A 20 -6.23 14.23 -2.71
N PHE A 21 -5.61 15.41 -2.70
CA PHE A 21 -6.03 16.55 -1.91
C PHE A 21 -6.21 17.80 -2.78
N HIS A 22 -7.09 18.69 -2.37
CA HIS A 22 -7.18 20.04 -2.89
C HIS A 22 -5.99 20.90 -2.42
N ALA A 23 -5.84 22.08 -3.00
CA ALA A 23 -4.77 23.03 -2.64
C ALA A 23 -4.84 23.50 -1.18
N ASP A 24 -6.02 23.48 -0.57
CA ASP A 24 -6.25 23.78 0.85
C ASP A 24 -6.03 22.58 1.78
N GLU A 25 -5.49 21.47 1.24
CA GLU A 25 -5.24 20.21 1.94
C GLU A 25 -6.50 19.44 2.38
N THR A 26 -7.69 19.80 1.95
CA THR A 26 -8.89 18.96 2.11
C THR A 26 -8.84 17.77 1.14
N ILE A 27 -9.48 16.65 1.50
CA ILE A 27 -9.55 15.49 0.60
C ILE A 27 -10.38 15.87 -0.63
N ASP A 28 -9.84 15.62 -1.83
CA ASP A 28 -10.59 15.70 -3.08
C ASP A 28 -11.44 14.41 -3.21
N GLU A 29 -12.66 14.47 -2.65
CA GLU A 29 -13.54 13.32 -2.58
C GLU A 29 -14.02 12.85 -3.97
N GLU A 30 -14.22 13.76 -4.91
CA GLU A 30 -14.62 13.43 -6.28
C GLU A 30 -13.48 12.74 -7.03
N GLY A 31 -12.28 13.33 -6.97
CA GLY A 31 -11.08 12.75 -7.55
C GLY A 31 -10.72 11.42 -6.92
N LEU A 32 -10.91 11.26 -5.60
CA LEU A 32 -10.67 10.00 -4.89
C LEU A 32 -11.67 8.92 -5.31
N ALA A 33 -12.96 9.25 -5.47
CA ALA A 33 -13.97 8.32 -5.92
C ALA A 33 -13.69 7.82 -7.35
N ALA A 34 -13.36 8.74 -8.27
CA ALA A 34 -12.99 8.40 -9.64
C ALA A 34 -11.74 7.51 -9.67
N TYR A 35 -10.74 7.82 -8.84
CA TYR A 35 -9.52 7.04 -8.72
C TYR A 35 -9.79 5.61 -8.18
N PHE A 36 -10.57 5.47 -7.10
CA PHE A 36 -10.93 4.15 -6.57
C PHE A 36 -11.68 3.31 -7.60
N HIS A 37 -12.63 3.94 -8.31
CA HIS A 37 -13.35 3.27 -9.39
C HIS A 37 -12.38 2.79 -10.49
N ALA A 38 -11.46 3.63 -10.93
CA ALA A 38 -10.49 3.28 -11.97
C ALA A 38 -9.60 2.09 -11.55
N ILE A 39 -9.06 2.10 -10.31
CA ILE A 39 -8.24 0.99 -9.82
C ILE A 39 -9.05 -0.29 -9.67
N ALA A 40 -10.24 -0.22 -9.06
CA ALA A 40 -11.09 -1.40 -8.86
C ALA A 40 -11.65 -1.98 -10.15
N SER A 41 -11.68 -1.20 -11.25
CA SER A 41 -12.12 -1.66 -12.56
C SER A 41 -11.11 -2.56 -13.27
N VAL A 42 -9.84 -2.54 -12.86
CA VAL A 42 -8.81 -3.35 -13.50
C VAL A 42 -8.98 -4.82 -13.11
N ASP A 43 -9.10 -5.68 -14.13
CA ASP A 43 -9.17 -7.11 -13.92
C ASP A 43 -7.88 -7.60 -13.25
N GLY A 44 -8.02 -8.53 -12.28
CA GLY A 44 -6.90 -9.03 -11.51
C GLY A 44 -6.61 -8.22 -10.24
N VAL A 45 -7.11 -6.99 -10.09
CA VAL A 45 -7.07 -6.27 -8.79
C VAL A 45 -8.08 -6.92 -7.85
N ARG A 46 -7.59 -7.47 -6.75
CA ARG A 46 -8.38 -8.21 -5.74
C ARG A 46 -8.75 -7.37 -4.52
N GLY A 47 -8.11 -6.24 -4.33
CA GLY A 47 -8.43 -5.34 -3.21
C GLY A 47 -7.91 -3.92 -3.37
N LEU A 48 -8.65 -2.97 -2.80
CA LEU A 48 -8.21 -1.59 -2.52
C LEU A 48 -7.72 -1.52 -1.08
N VAL A 49 -6.49 -1.04 -0.89
CA VAL A 49 -5.91 -0.84 0.44
C VAL A 49 -5.74 0.66 0.67
N CYS A 50 -6.73 1.27 1.28
CA CYS A 50 -6.73 2.69 1.63
C CYS A 50 -6.09 2.93 3.00
N ASN A 51 -5.81 4.19 3.32
CA ASN A 51 -5.22 4.58 4.60
C ASN A 51 -3.90 3.84 4.93
N GLY A 52 -3.13 3.42 3.90
CA GLY A 52 -1.77 2.94 4.08
C GLY A 52 -0.76 4.08 4.04
N HIS A 53 0.54 3.77 4.07
CA HIS A 53 1.60 4.77 3.88
C HIS A 53 1.44 5.48 2.53
N THR A 54 1.15 4.73 1.45
CA THR A 54 0.87 5.28 0.12
C THR A 54 -0.28 6.28 0.11
N GLY A 55 -1.29 6.08 0.96
CA GLY A 55 -2.45 6.96 1.14
C GLY A 55 -2.25 8.04 2.21
N GLU A 56 -1.01 8.26 2.65
CA GLU A 56 -0.65 9.31 3.62
C GLU A 56 -1.41 9.21 4.96
N ILE A 57 -1.62 7.99 5.49
CA ILE A 57 -2.36 7.78 6.75
C ILE A 57 -1.89 8.68 7.89
N MET A 58 -0.58 8.99 7.95
CA MET A 58 0.02 9.78 9.02
C MET A 58 -0.43 11.25 9.01
N SER A 59 -0.98 11.73 7.88
CA SER A 59 -1.52 13.08 7.73
C SER A 59 -3.05 13.13 7.74
N LEU A 60 -3.72 11.98 7.81
CA LEU A 60 -5.18 11.89 7.86
C LEU A 60 -5.67 11.85 9.33
N ARG A 61 -6.67 12.66 9.63
CA ARG A 61 -7.40 12.60 10.90
C ARG A 61 -8.23 11.32 10.97
N PRO A 62 -8.54 10.78 12.17
CA PRO A 62 -9.36 9.56 12.30
C PRO A 62 -10.66 9.61 11.48
N ALA A 63 -11.46 10.66 11.61
CA ALA A 63 -12.71 10.80 10.86
C ALA A 63 -12.51 10.88 9.32
N GLU A 64 -11.34 11.30 8.85
CA GLU A 64 -11.01 11.28 7.41
C GLU A 64 -10.68 9.88 6.94
N ARG A 65 -9.98 9.08 7.76
CA ARG A 65 -9.71 7.67 7.47
C ARG A 65 -11.02 6.89 7.32
N ASP A 66 -11.99 7.16 8.17
CA ASP A 66 -13.32 6.53 8.13
C ASP A 66 -14.05 6.91 6.84
N ARG A 67 -14.03 8.19 6.45
CA ARG A 67 -14.63 8.65 5.18
C ARG A 67 -13.97 8.03 3.94
N VAL A 68 -12.63 7.96 3.92
CA VAL A 68 -11.89 7.33 2.82
C VAL A 68 -12.26 5.85 2.71
N THR A 69 -12.34 5.12 3.84
CA THR A 69 -12.75 3.71 3.88
C THR A 69 -14.18 3.53 3.39
N ALA A 70 -15.12 4.35 3.89
CA ALA A 70 -16.53 4.29 3.48
C ALA A 70 -16.71 4.58 1.99
N MET A 71 -15.92 5.49 1.43
CA MET A 71 -15.91 5.76 -0.01
C MET A 71 -15.44 4.56 -0.81
N ALA A 72 -14.32 3.93 -0.43
CA ALA A 72 -13.83 2.72 -1.09
C ALA A 72 -14.87 1.60 -1.05
N ALA A 73 -15.48 1.35 0.12
CA ALA A 73 -16.51 0.33 0.30
C ALA A 73 -17.76 0.61 -0.57
N ARG A 74 -18.20 1.86 -0.63
CA ARG A 74 -19.33 2.26 -1.48
C ARG A 74 -19.04 2.01 -2.96
N ILE A 75 -17.87 2.41 -3.45
CA ILE A 75 -17.47 2.24 -4.87
C ILE A 75 -17.43 0.75 -5.22
N VAL A 76 -16.73 -0.06 -4.42
CA VAL A 76 -16.63 -1.51 -4.67
C VAL A 76 -18.02 -2.18 -4.68
N LYS A 77 -18.88 -1.82 -3.73
CA LYS A 77 -20.25 -2.36 -3.67
C LYS A 77 -21.08 -2.01 -4.92
N GLN A 78 -20.93 -0.77 -5.43
CA GLN A 78 -21.65 -0.33 -6.63
C GLN A 78 -21.18 -1.07 -7.90
N MET A 79 -19.91 -1.46 -7.95
CA MET A 79 -19.33 -2.16 -9.10
C MET A 79 -19.73 -3.63 -9.19
N GLN A 80 -20.28 -4.22 -8.14
CA GLN A 80 -20.64 -5.64 -8.06
C GLN A 80 -19.48 -6.59 -8.42
N ARG A 81 -18.25 -6.18 -8.09
CA ARG A 81 -17.03 -6.97 -8.29
C ARG A 81 -16.51 -7.51 -6.96
N PRO A 82 -15.86 -8.68 -6.95
CA PRO A 82 -15.31 -9.27 -5.72
C PRO A 82 -13.96 -8.62 -5.33
N VAL A 83 -13.94 -7.29 -5.22
CA VAL A 83 -12.78 -6.50 -4.78
C VAL A 83 -12.94 -6.22 -3.30
N ARG A 84 -11.94 -6.56 -2.49
CA ARG A 84 -11.94 -6.32 -1.05
C ARG A 84 -11.56 -4.88 -0.71
N VAL A 85 -12.03 -4.40 0.42
CA VAL A 85 -11.61 -3.11 0.98
C VAL A 85 -10.81 -3.37 2.25
N VAL A 86 -9.57 -2.91 2.26
CA VAL A 86 -8.66 -2.99 3.41
C VAL A 86 -8.32 -1.59 3.88
N SER A 87 -8.52 -1.30 5.16
CA SER A 87 -8.16 0.01 5.74
C SER A 87 -6.91 -0.11 6.61
N GLY A 88 -5.94 0.78 6.40
CA GLY A 88 -4.77 0.87 7.27
C GLY A 88 -5.17 1.29 8.70
N VAL A 89 -4.54 0.66 9.68
CA VAL A 89 -4.61 0.99 11.11
C VAL A 89 -3.20 1.24 11.62
N SER A 90 -2.96 2.44 12.12
CA SER A 90 -1.72 2.86 12.75
C SER A 90 -2.05 3.54 14.07
N ALA A 91 -1.52 3.00 15.17
CA ALA A 91 -1.76 3.44 16.52
C ALA A 91 -0.57 3.07 17.42
N GLU A 92 -0.41 3.77 18.53
CA GLU A 92 0.70 3.52 19.47
C GLU A 92 0.35 2.49 20.54
N GLY A 93 -0.93 2.19 20.77
CA GLY A 93 -1.39 1.22 21.75
C GLY A 93 -2.58 0.40 21.29
N SER A 94 -2.84 -0.74 21.98
CA SER A 94 -3.89 -1.69 21.60
C SER A 94 -5.27 -1.05 21.61
N LEU A 95 -5.62 -0.22 22.60
CA LEU A 95 -6.96 0.38 22.69
C LEU A 95 -7.25 1.31 21.50
N GLU A 96 -6.31 2.20 21.16
CA GLU A 96 -6.44 3.08 20.00
C GLU A 96 -6.50 2.28 18.70
N ALA A 97 -5.71 1.21 18.57
CA ALA A 97 -5.76 0.33 17.41
C ALA A 97 -7.11 -0.38 17.26
N ILE A 98 -7.71 -0.82 18.37
CA ILE A 98 -9.04 -1.42 18.41
C ILE A 98 -10.09 -0.40 17.96
N ASP A 99 -10.06 0.82 18.49
CA ASP A 99 -11.00 1.89 18.11
C ASP A 99 -10.93 2.19 16.61
N HIS A 100 -9.73 2.34 16.07
CA HIS A 100 -9.54 2.54 14.63
C HIS A 100 -10.00 1.34 13.78
N ALA A 101 -9.77 0.12 14.26
CA ALA A 101 -10.20 -1.10 13.57
C ALA A 101 -11.74 -1.25 13.57
N LEU A 102 -12.40 -0.93 14.68
CA LEU A 102 -13.85 -0.89 14.78
C LEU A 102 -14.46 0.17 13.86
N ALA A 103 -13.87 1.37 13.81
CA ALA A 103 -14.30 2.44 12.92
C ALA A 103 -14.12 2.03 11.43
N ALA A 104 -13.00 1.41 11.07
CA ALA A 104 -12.77 0.88 9.72
C ALA A 104 -13.79 -0.19 9.33
N LYS A 105 -14.09 -1.13 10.25
CA LYS A 105 -15.13 -2.16 10.07
C LYS A 105 -16.51 -1.53 9.86
N ALA A 106 -16.89 -0.55 10.70
CA ALA A 106 -18.15 0.18 10.57
C ALA A 106 -18.24 0.96 9.26
N ALA A 107 -17.11 1.46 8.74
CA ALA A 107 -17.01 2.12 7.44
C ALA A 107 -17.07 1.14 6.25
N GLY A 108 -17.09 -0.17 6.48
CA GLY A 108 -17.25 -1.20 5.46
C GLY A 108 -15.95 -1.84 4.98
N ALA A 109 -14.87 -1.76 5.75
CA ALA A 109 -13.66 -2.53 5.45
C ALA A 109 -13.89 -4.02 5.71
N ASP A 110 -13.42 -4.87 4.77
CA ASP A 110 -13.41 -6.33 4.92
C ASP A 110 -12.29 -6.78 5.86
N ALA A 111 -11.17 -6.04 5.87
CA ALA A 111 -10.01 -6.28 6.72
C ALA A 111 -9.29 -4.98 7.06
N ILE A 112 -8.38 -5.06 8.01
CA ILE A 112 -7.44 -3.97 8.30
C ILE A 112 -6.00 -4.36 7.91
N LEU A 113 -5.21 -3.37 7.48
CA LEU A 113 -3.75 -3.48 7.39
C LEU A 113 -3.16 -2.93 8.69
N LEU A 114 -2.82 -3.82 9.61
CA LEU A 114 -2.31 -3.45 10.93
C LEU A 114 -0.82 -3.15 10.86
N MET A 115 -0.45 -1.89 11.11
CA MET A 115 0.93 -1.43 11.17
C MET A 115 1.47 -1.59 12.60
N PRO A 116 2.77 -1.85 12.77
CA PRO A 116 3.38 -1.85 14.09
C PRO A 116 3.37 -0.45 14.71
N PRO A 117 3.26 -0.33 16.05
CA PRO A 117 3.40 0.94 16.75
C PRO A 117 4.73 1.63 16.43
N HIS A 118 4.71 2.95 16.14
CA HIS A 118 5.89 3.68 15.70
C HIS A 118 6.89 3.97 16.84
N HIS A 119 6.43 4.01 18.11
CA HIS A 119 7.37 4.15 19.23
C HIS A 119 8.37 2.98 19.30
N TRP A 120 8.04 1.80 18.74
CA TRP A 120 8.98 0.68 18.65
C TRP A 120 10.21 1.01 17.79
N LEU A 121 10.09 1.93 16.84
CA LEU A 121 11.25 2.40 16.05
C LEU A 121 12.34 2.98 16.95
N ARG A 122 11.96 3.67 18.03
CA ARG A 122 12.91 4.26 18.99
C ARG A 122 13.35 3.29 20.06
N PHE A 123 12.41 2.63 20.72
CA PHE A 123 12.68 1.89 21.95
C PHE A 123 12.80 0.37 21.72
N GLY A 124 12.35 -0.13 20.59
CA GLY A 124 12.13 -1.56 20.41
C GLY A 124 10.90 -2.05 21.18
N ARG A 125 10.79 -3.34 21.35
CA ARG A 125 9.68 -4.01 22.04
C ARG A 125 10.10 -5.39 22.54
N SER A 126 9.31 -5.99 23.44
CA SER A 126 9.40 -7.42 23.74
C SER A 126 8.57 -8.24 22.75
N SER A 127 8.89 -9.52 22.57
CA SER A 127 8.09 -10.43 21.74
C SER A 127 6.67 -10.60 22.28
N ALA A 128 6.52 -10.66 23.60
CA ALA A 128 5.20 -10.72 24.24
C ALA A 128 4.34 -9.48 23.91
N SER A 129 4.94 -8.28 23.89
CA SER A 129 4.24 -7.05 23.50
C SER A 129 3.85 -7.06 22.02
N ALA A 130 4.70 -7.59 21.15
CA ALA A 130 4.46 -7.65 19.71
C ALA A 130 3.29 -8.60 19.38
N VAL A 131 3.32 -9.81 19.93
CA VAL A 131 2.23 -10.80 19.74
C VAL A 131 0.95 -10.33 20.43
N GLY A 132 1.07 -9.81 21.67
CA GLY A 132 -0.07 -9.31 22.45
C GLY A 132 -0.81 -8.17 21.74
N PHE A 133 -0.10 -7.22 21.14
CA PHE A 133 -0.71 -6.11 20.38
C PHE A 133 -1.63 -6.63 19.26
N VAL A 134 -1.17 -7.59 18.48
CA VAL A 134 -1.98 -8.17 17.39
C VAL A 134 -3.15 -8.98 17.94
N ALA A 135 -2.92 -9.77 19.00
CA ALA A 135 -3.97 -10.56 19.64
C ALA A 135 -5.08 -9.67 20.23
N ASP A 136 -4.72 -8.57 20.90
CA ASP A 136 -5.67 -7.59 21.45
C ASP A 136 -6.55 -6.98 20.36
N VAL A 137 -5.93 -6.55 19.23
CA VAL A 137 -6.66 -5.94 18.11
C VAL A 137 -7.63 -6.94 17.46
N VAL A 138 -7.18 -8.18 17.23
CA VAL A 138 -8.06 -9.23 16.68
C VAL A 138 -9.23 -9.50 17.60
N ALA A 139 -8.98 -9.67 18.90
CA ALA A 139 -10.02 -9.95 19.88
C ALA A 139 -11.00 -8.80 20.07
N GLY A 140 -10.49 -7.56 20.14
CA GLY A 140 -11.29 -6.37 20.39
C GLY A 140 -12.12 -5.92 19.20
N ALA A 141 -11.57 -5.97 17.98
CA ALA A 141 -12.26 -5.49 16.79
C ALA A 141 -13.04 -6.57 16.03
N GLN A 142 -12.64 -7.84 16.13
CA GLN A 142 -13.24 -8.95 15.39
C GLN A 142 -13.38 -8.64 13.89
N VAL A 143 -12.30 -8.19 13.27
CA VAL A 143 -12.13 -7.94 11.85
C VAL A 143 -10.89 -8.69 11.35
N GLU A 144 -10.88 -9.10 10.10
CA GLU A 144 -9.71 -9.76 9.51
C GLU A 144 -8.50 -8.81 9.51
N VAL A 145 -7.31 -9.36 9.81
CA VAL A 145 -6.05 -8.61 9.93
C VAL A 145 -5.06 -9.07 8.88
N VAL A 146 -4.61 -8.15 8.05
CA VAL A 146 -3.38 -8.24 7.26
C VAL A 146 -2.26 -7.61 8.09
N LEU A 147 -1.30 -8.42 8.55
CA LEU A 147 -0.17 -7.92 9.32
C LEU A 147 0.83 -7.20 8.39
N HIS A 148 1.25 -5.99 8.74
CA HIS A 148 2.31 -5.31 8.01
C HIS A 148 3.68 -5.56 8.68
N GLN A 149 4.46 -6.48 8.15
CA GLN A 149 5.85 -6.71 8.54
C GLN A 149 6.74 -5.61 7.96
N TYR A 150 7.34 -4.80 8.83
CA TYR A 150 8.32 -3.79 8.42
C TYR A 150 9.69 -4.43 8.13
N PRO A 151 10.53 -3.79 7.31
CA PRO A 151 11.88 -4.27 7.06
C PRO A 151 12.67 -4.52 8.34
N ALA A 152 13.54 -5.54 8.34
CA ALA A 152 14.28 -5.99 9.51
C ALA A 152 15.25 -4.95 10.11
N TRP A 153 15.66 -3.94 9.33
CA TRP A 153 16.48 -2.83 9.86
C TRP A 153 15.70 -1.85 10.74
N THR A 154 14.36 -1.94 10.75
CA THR A 154 13.54 -1.18 11.69
C THR A 154 13.38 -1.97 12.99
N LYS A 155 13.41 -1.31 14.14
CA LYS A 155 13.12 -1.96 15.43
C LYS A 155 11.66 -2.40 15.56
N ALA A 156 10.78 -1.95 14.66
CA ALA A 156 9.38 -2.32 14.59
C ALA A 156 9.12 -3.56 13.72
N GLY A 157 10.14 -4.11 13.04
CA GLY A 157 10.02 -5.37 12.31
C GLY A 157 9.75 -6.55 13.25
N TYR A 158 8.90 -7.50 12.87
CA TYR A 158 8.64 -8.72 13.62
C TYR A 158 9.72 -9.78 13.34
N SER A 159 10.15 -10.52 14.36
CA SER A 159 11.00 -11.70 14.17
C SER A 159 10.21 -12.86 13.53
N LEU A 160 10.91 -13.88 13.04
CA LEU A 160 10.24 -15.06 12.49
C LEU A 160 9.40 -15.78 13.56
N GLU A 161 9.90 -15.88 14.79
CA GLU A 161 9.19 -16.52 15.90
C GLU A 161 7.89 -15.77 16.21
N GLU A 162 7.96 -14.44 16.29
CA GLU A 162 6.77 -13.59 16.47
C GLU A 162 5.77 -13.76 15.32
N MET A 163 6.24 -13.73 14.08
CA MET A 163 5.36 -13.95 12.92
C MET A 163 4.71 -15.33 12.91
N ARG A 164 5.44 -16.39 13.36
CA ARG A 164 4.89 -17.75 13.50
C ARG A 164 3.80 -17.84 14.58
N GLU A 165 3.91 -17.08 15.65
CA GLU A 165 2.86 -16.98 16.66
C GLU A 165 1.67 -16.18 16.14
N ILE A 166 1.92 -15.00 15.58
CA ILE A 166 0.89 -14.08 15.09
C ILE A 166 0.04 -14.71 13.97
N ILE A 167 0.68 -15.40 13.01
CA ILE A 167 -0.06 -15.96 11.86
C ILE A 167 -1.05 -17.07 12.27
N ARG A 168 -0.84 -17.69 13.44
CA ARG A 168 -1.76 -18.68 14.01
C ARG A 168 -2.95 -18.08 14.72
N ILE A 169 -2.94 -16.78 15.03
CA ILE A 169 -4.05 -16.10 15.68
C ILE A 169 -5.26 -16.16 14.73
N PRO A 170 -6.41 -16.72 15.17
CA PRO A 170 -7.63 -16.69 14.38
C PRO A 170 -8.02 -15.25 14.06
N GLY A 171 -8.21 -14.93 12.78
CA GLY A 171 -8.47 -13.55 12.32
C GLY A 171 -7.27 -12.89 11.64
N VAL A 172 -6.03 -13.34 11.87
CA VAL A 172 -4.89 -12.97 11.03
C VAL A 172 -4.96 -13.79 9.75
N VAL A 173 -5.12 -13.13 8.60
CA VAL A 173 -5.40 -13.80 7.32
C VAL A 173 -4.25 -13.73 6.32
N CYS A 174 -3.36 -12.76 6.50
CA CYS A 174 -2.27 -12.49 5.58
C CYS A 174 -1.12 -11.75 6.28
N ILE A 175 0.10 -11.96 5.81
CA ILE A 175 1.25 -11.12 6.14
C ILE A 175 1.70 -10.37 4.88
N LYS A 176 1.70 -9.05 4.93
CA LYS A 176 2.38 -8.17 3.98
C LYS A 176 3.84 -8.06 4.40
N MET A 177 4.72 -8.76 3.72
CA MET A 177 6.12 -8.91 4.13
C MET A 177 7.02 -7.84 3.52
N GLY A 178 7.73 -7.11 4.39
CA GLY A 178 8.69 -6.08 4.02
C GLY A 178 10.15 -6.54 4.03
N THR A 179 10.43 -7.83 4.14
CA THR A 179 11.78 -8.39 4.10
C THR A 179 12.39 -8.20 2.72
N ARG A 180 13.59 -7.57 2.65
CA ARG A 180 14.26 -7.22 1.39
C ARG A 180 15.44 -8.12 1.05
N ASP A 181 15.93 -8.89 2.00
CA ASP A 181 16.89 -9.97 1.78
C ASP A 181 16.12 -11.19 1.23
N MET A 182 16.38 -11.59 -0.01
CA MET A 182 15.65 -12.66 -0.67
C MET A 182 15.97 -14.04 -0.10
N ALA A 183 17.15 -14.27 0.44
CA ALA A 183 17.48 -15.52 1.15
C ALA A 183 16.68 -15.61 2.45
N ARG A 184 16.59 -14.51 3.18
CA ARG A 184 15.76 -14.42 4.39
C ARG A 184 14.28 -14.51 4.06
N TRP A 185 13.81 -13.86 2.98
CA TRP A 185 12.44 -13.96 2.48
C TRP A 185 12.03 -15.42 2.29
N ARG A 186 12.81 -16.18 1.53
CA ARG A 186 12.50 -17.57 1.22
C ARG A 186 12.44 -18.43 2.49
N TYR A 187 13.42 -18.25 3.38
CA TYR A 187 13.44 -18.97 4.64
C TYR A 187 12.21 -18.66 5.51
N ASP A 188 11.90 -17.40 5.70
CA ASP A 188 10.73 -16.97 6.49
C ASP A 188 9.42 -17.47 5.88
N TYR A 189 9.29 -17.38 4.55
CA TYR A 189 8.13 -17.90 3.82
C TYR A 189 7.89 -19.39 4.10
N ASP A 190 8.91 -20.21 3.92
CA ASP A 190 8.82 -21.67 4.13
C ASP A 190 8.43 -21.99 5.58
N GLN A 191 9.01 -21.30 6.57
CA GLN A 191 8.69 -21.47 7.97
C GLN A 191 7.27 -21.06 8.34
N LEU A 192 6.76 -19.98 7.75
CA LEU A 192 5.39 -19.50 7.95
C LEU A 192 4.39 -20.43 7.28
N LYS A 193 4.64 -20.87 6.06
CA LYS A 193 3.78 -21.85 5.36
C LYS A 193 3.75 -23.22 6.04
N ALA A 194 4.82 -23.63 6.71
CA ALA A 194 4.84 -24.86 7.50
C ALA A 194 3.85 -24.84 8.67
N VAL A 195 3.55 -23.67 9.23
CA VAL A 195 2.65 -23.51 10.40
C VAL A 195 1.27 -22.98 10.02
N ALA A 196 1.11 -22.35 8.86
CA ALA A 196 -0.14 -21.78 8.38
C ALA A 196 -0.23 -21.85 6.83
N PRO A 197 -0.39 -23.05 6.26
CA PRO A 197 -0.35 -23.25 4.81
C PRO A 197 -1.50 -22.60 4.04
N ASP A 198 -2.57 -22.27 4.72
CA ASP A 198 -3.79 -21.61 4.20
C ASP A 198 -3.72 -20.08 4.22
N LYS A 199 -2.74 -19.50 4.91
CA LYS A 199 -2.56 -18.04 5.00
C LYS A 199 -1.66 -17.55 3.89
N ALA A 200 -1.99 -16.38 3.33
CA ALA A 200 -1.19 -15.76 2.28
C ALA A 200 -0.02 -14.96 2.86
N ILE A 201 1.12 -15.00 2.17
CA ILE A 201 2.29 -14.20 2.44
C ILE A 201 2.62 -13.43 1.17
N ILE A 202 2.36 -12.12 1.19
CA ILE A 202 2.44 -11.25 0.04
C ILE A 202 3.57 -10.24 0.17
N THR A 203 4.14 -9.84 -0.95
CA THR A 203 5.24 -8.87 -0.98
C THR A 203 4.76 -7.42 -0.93
N CYS A 204 5.64 -6.51 -0.47
CA CYS A 204 5.42 -5.07 -0.54
C CYS A 204 6.48 -4.33 -1.39
N HIS A 205 7.27 -5.04 -2.18
CA HIS A 205 8.40 -4.47 -2.90
C HIS A 205 7.99 -4.02 -4.30
N ASP A 206 7.76 -2.72 -4.51
CA ASP A 206 7.46 -2.16 -5.82
C ASP A 206 8.64 -2.28 -6.79
N GLU A 207 9.85 -2.03 -6.30
CA GLU A 207 11.05 -1.83 -7.11
C GLU A 207 11.70 -3.12 -7.65
N TYR A 208 11.43 -4.28 -7.05
CA TYR A 208 11.92 -5.58 -7.52
C TYR A 208 10.91 -6.71 -7.26
N LEU A 209 9.69 -6.44 -7.66
CA LEU A 209 8.52 -7.28 -7.41
C LEU A 209 8.72 -8.72 -7.90
N LEU A 210 9.29 -8.90 -9.09
CA LEU A 210 9.53 -10.23 -9.66
C LEU A 210 10.41 -11.11 -8.77
N ALA A 211 11.44 -10.54 -8.13
CA ALA A 211 12.34 -11.32 -7.28
C ALA A 211 11.58 -11.99 -6.12
N SER A 212 10.73 -11.25 -5.42
CA SER A 212 9.93 -11.80 -4.31
C SER A 212 8.84 -12.77 -4.78
N LEU A 213 8.29 -12.59 -5.98
CA LEU A 213 7.34 -13.54 -6.56
C LEU A 213 8.01 -14.86 -6.96
N LEU A 214 9.24 -14.81 -7.46
CA LEU A 214 10.05 -16.00 -7.76
C LEU A 214 10.47 -16.74 -6.47
N GLU A 215 10.58 -16.02 -5.36
CA GLU A 215 10.80 -16.58 -4.01
C GLU A 215 9.48 -16.90 -3.30
N ALA A 216 8.47 -17.30 -4.07
CA ALA A 216 7.20 -17.87 -3.67
C ALA A 216 6.19 -16.95 -2.97
N ALA A 217 6.29 -15.60 -3.11
CA ALA A 217 5.22 -14.74 -2.62
C ALA A 217 3.86 -15.14 -3.23
N ASP A 218 2.81 -15.20 -2.41
CA ASP A 218 1.46 -15.56 -2.87
C ASP A 218 0.75 -14.41 -3.60
N GLY A 219 1.36 -13.24 -3.67
CA GLY A 219 0.84 -12.03 -4.31
C GLY A 219 1.57 -10.77 -3.88
N ALA A 220 0.97 -9.63 -4.14
CA ALA A 220 1.56 -8.32 -3.86
C ALA A 220 0.53 -7.34 -3.29
N LEU A 221 0.92 -6.61 -2.22
CA LEU A 221 0.22 -5.44 -1.72
C LEU A 221 1.18 -4.25 -1.84
N VAL A 222 1.09 -3.53 -2.93
CA VAL A 222 2.10 -2.58 -3.39
C VAL A 222 1.51 -1.24 -3.83
N GLY A 223 2.29 -0.18 -3.72
CA GLY A 223 1.94 1.16 -4.18
C GLY A 223 1.77 1.23 -5.69
N PHE A 224 2.60 0.50 -6.43
CA PHE A 224 2.52 0.47 -7.89
C PHE A 224 1.23 -0.13 -8.43
N ALA A 225 0.53 -0.99 -7.69
CA ALA A 225 -0.81 -1.41 -8.05
C ALA A 225 -1.84 -0.26 -7.93
N GLY A 226 -1.57 0.77 -7.13
CA GLY A 226 -2.30 2.04 -7.11
C GLY A 226 -1.82 3.04 -8.17
N PHE A 227 -0.65 2.82 -8.78
CA PHE A 227 -0.03 3.71 -9.76
C PHE A 227 -0.23 3.23 -11.21
N VAL A 228 0.12 1.97 -11.49
CA VAL A 228 0.06 1.32 -12.81
C VAL A 228 -0.55 -0.09 -12.67
N PRO A 229 -1.82 -0.19 -12.25
CA PRO A 229 -2.43 -1.45 -11.83
C PRO A 229 -2.38 -2.55 -12.90
N GLU A 230 -2.62 -2.20 -14.16
CA GLU A 230 -2.64 -3.15 -15.28
C GLU A 230 -1.28 -3.85 -15.44
N LEU A 231 -0.21 -3.08 -15.31
CA LEU A 231 1.16 -3.60 -15.41
C LEU A 231 1.52 -4.51 -14.23
N ILE A 232 1.11 -4.12 -13.02
CA ILE A 232 1.37 -4.93 -11.82
C ILE A 232 0.55 -6.22 -11.84
N VAL A 233 -0.70 -6.18 -12.27
CA VAL A 233 -1.51 -7.39 -12.46
C VAL A 233 -0.84 -8.33 -13.46
N ALA A 234 -0.43 -7.82 -14.62
CA ALA A 234 0.24 -8.62 -15.64
C ALA A 234 1.52 -9.29 -15.11
N LEU A 235 2.33 -8.55 -14.34
CA LEU A 235 3.56 -9.06 -13.73
C LEU A 235 3.26 -10.16 -12.69
N VAL A 236 2.36 -9.87 -11.75
CA VAL A 236 2.05 -10.77 -10.64
C VAL A 236 1.40 -12.06 -11.14
N GLU A 237 0.40 -11.97 -12.01
CA GLU A 237 -0.28 -13.15 -12.54
C GLU A 237 0.66 -14.00 -13.40
N ALA A 238 1.47 -13.40 -14.26
CA ALA A 238 2.45 -14.15 -15.05
C ALA A 238 3.47 -14.89 -14.17
N ALA A 239 3.94 -14.25 -13.10
CA ALA A 239 4.89 -14.88 -12.16
C ALA A 239 4.22 -16.01 -11.37
N LEU A 240 3.00 -15.82 -10.86
CA LEU A 240 2.26 -16.83 -10.11
C LEU A 240 1.79 -18.00 -10.99
N ASP A 241 1.58 -17.77 -12.27
CA ASP A 241 1.27 -18.80 -13.27
C ASP A 241 2.54 -19.46 -13.86
N ALA A 242 3.72 -19.11 -13.32
CA ALA A 242 5.03 -19.60 -13.77
C ALA A 242 5.39 -19.25 -15.24
N ASP A 243 4.74 -18.25 -15.84
CA ASP A 243 5.12 -17.69 -17.15
C ASP A 243 6.28 -16.68 -16.99
N LEU A 244 7.48 -17.21 -16.82
CA LEU A 244 8.66 -16.38 -16.56
C LEU A 244 8.99 -15.43 -17.71
N ALA A 245 8.64 -15.76 -18.95
CA ALA A 245 8.90 -14.91 -20.11
C ALA A 245 8.06 -13.61 -20.01
N LYS A 246 6.74 -13.76 -19.79
CA LYS A 246 5.84 -12.61 -19.61
C LYS A 246 6.16 -11.84 -18.34
N ALA A 247 6.47 -12.53 -17.23
CA ALA A 247 6.82 -11.87 -15.98
C ALA A 247 8.07 -10.97 -16.14
N ARG A 248 9.10 -11.45 -16.84
CA ARG A 248 10.31 -10.66 -17.15
C ARG A 248 10.02 -9.48 -18.09
N GLU A 249 9.14 -9.65 -19.05
CA GLU A 249 8.71 -8.57 -19.94
C GLU A 249 7.99 -7.46 -19.14
N ALA A 250 7.04 -7.83 -18.30
CA ALA A 250 6.35 -6.89 -17.44
C ALA A 250 7.30 -6.19 -16.45
N GLN A 251 8.24 -6.93 -15.82
CA GLN A 251 9.24 -6.34 -14.92
C GLN A 251 10.11 -5.28 -15.62
N ARG A 252 10.50 -5.50 -16.89
CA ARG A 252 11.26 -4.49 -17.66
C ARG A 252 10.51 -3.17 -17.83
N LEU A 253 9.20 -3.17 -17.81
CA LEU A 253 8.36 -1.97 -17.84
C LEU A 253 8.21 -1.34 -16.45
N VAL A 254 8.28 -2.15 -15.37
CA VAL A 254 8.27 -1.67 -13.98
C VAL A 254 9.58 -0.98 -13.61
N ASP A 255 10.72 -1.52 -14.04
CA ASP A 255 12.06 -1.04 -13.65
C ASP A 255 12.29 0.46 -13.86
N PRO A 256 11.97 1.06 -15.03
CA PRO A 256 12.13 2.50 -15.20
C PRO A 256 11.20 3.32 -14.30
N LEU A 257 9.98 2.85 -14.05
CA LEU A 257 9.04 3.50 -13.12
C LEU A 257 9.56 3.44 -11.68
N ALA A 258 10.16 2.31 -11.29
CA ALA A 258 10.78 2.17 -9.98
C ALA A 258 11.92 3.18 -9.78
N ARG A 259 12.74 3.42 -10.82
CA ARG A 259 13.79 4.46 -10.77
C ARG A 259 13.22 5.87 -10.64
N ILE A 260 12.10 6.15 -11.33
CA ILE A 260 11.43 7.46 -11.23
C ILE A 260 10.89 7.68 -9.81
N VAL A 261 10.29 6.68 -9.20
CA VAL A 261 9.64 6.79 -7.88
C VAL A 261 10.63 6.69 -6.74
N TYR A 262 11.51 5.69 -6.73
CA TYR A 262 12.42 5.38 -5.62
C TYR A 262 13.82 5.96 -5.78
N ASN A 263 14.20 6.39 -6.98
CA ASN A 263 15.50 7.02 -7.27
C ASN A 263 16.71 6.20 -6.76
N PHE A 264 16.66 4.87 -6.94
CA PHE A 264 17.68 3.90 -6.46
C PHE A 264 17.87 3.86 -4.92
N GLY A 265 17.03 4.55 -4.16
CA GLY A 265 17.15 4.64 -2.70
C GLY A 265 16.02 3.98 -1.94
N GLU A 266 16.37 3.15 -0.99
CA GLU A 266 15.49 2.64 0.04
C GLU A 266 16.15 2.86 1.43
N PRO A 267 15.39 3.36 2.40
CA PRO A 267 14.03 3.89 2.26
C PRO A 267 14.01 5.25 1.55
N SER A 268 13.01 5.48 0.70
CA SER A 268 12.80 6.77 0.05
C SER A 268 11.65 7.54 0.72
N SER A 269 11.97 8.67 1.32
CA SER A 269 10.97 9.54 1.98
C SER A 269 10.01 10.21 0.98
N GLU A 270 10.40 10.31 -0.29
CA GLU A 270 9.63 10.96 -1.35
C GLU A 270 8.83 9.98 -2.22
N ALA A 271 8.98 8.66 -2.03
CA ALA A 271 8.42 7.67 -2.95
C ALA A 271 6.92 7.86 -3.19
N HIS A 272 6.13 8.06 -2.13
CA HIS A 272 4.68 8.26 -2.26
C HIS A 272 4.33 9.56 -2.96
N GLN A 273 5.07 10.62 -2.67
CA GLN A 273 4.90 11.92 -3.31
C GLN A 273 5.27 11.88 -4.80
N ARG A 274 6.39 11.23 -5.14
CA ARG A 274 6.81 11.04 -6.54
C ARG A 274 5.81 10.19 -7.31
N MET A 275 5.32 9.11 -6.71
CA MET A 275 4.27 8.25 -7.29
C MET A 275 2.98 9.03 -7.56
N LYS A 276 2.54 9.85 -6.59
CA LYS A 276 1.36 10.72 -6.71
C LYS A 276 1.53 11.74 -7.84
N CYS A 277 2.67 12.42 -7.87
CA CYS A 277 3.01 13.37 -8.93
C CYS A 277 3.06 12.70 -10.31
N ALA A 278 3.71 11.53 -10.43
CA ALA A 278 3.78 10.78 -11.68
C ALA A 278 2.38 10.38 -12.18
N ARG A 279 1.52 9.85 -11.30
CA ARG A 279 0.15 9.47 -11.67
C ARG A 279 -0.70 10.67 -12.09
N TRP A 280 -0.53 11.81 -11.43
CA TRP A 280 -1.16 13.06 -11.85
C TRP A 280 -0.67 13.52 -13.22
N LEU A 281 0.63 13.50 -13.48
CA LEU A 281 1.21 13.86 -14.78
C LEU A 281 0.70 12.96 -15.91
N LEU A 282 0.38 11.70 -15.63
CA LEU A 282 -0.24 10.77 -16.57
C LEU A 282 -1.75 11.02 -16.74
N GLY A 283 -2.34 12.02 -16.09
CA GLY A 283 -3.77 12.33 -16.17
C GLY A 283 -4.68 11.32 -15.46
N LYS A 284 -4.11 10.48 -14.59
CA LYS A 284 -4.83 9.39 -13.91
C LYS A 284 -5.10 9.66 -12.42
N LEU A 285 -4.82 10.88 -11.96
CA LEU A 285 -5.12 11.38 -10.62
C LEU A 285 -5.44 12.87 -10.72
N SER A 286 -6.39 13.34 -9.94
CA SER A 286 -6.87 14.73 -9.99
C SER A 286 -5.85 15.75 -9.49
N SER A 287 -5.00 15.38 -8.53
CA SER A 287 -4.10 16.31 -7.86
C SER A 287 -2.81 15.65 -7.36
N PRO A 288 -1.65 16.31 -7.49
CA PRO A 288 -0.37 15.86 -6.92
C PRO A 288 -0.17 16.36 -5.48
N VAL A 289 -1.10 17.14 -4.93
CA VAL A 289 -0.95 17.80 -3.63
C VAL A 289 -0.75 16.78 -2.51
N VAL A 290 0.26 17.03 -1.67
CA VAL A 290 0.52 16.26 -0.43
C VAL A 290 0.23 17.13 0.79
N ARG A 291 -0.03 16.50 1.94
CA ARG A 291 -0.27 17.20 3.20
C ARG A 291 1.00 17.48 3.98
N ARG A 292 1.01 18.59 4.69
CA ARG A 292 2.06 18.90 5.67
C ARG A 292 2.19 17.77 6.71
N PRO A 293 3.43 17.42 7.15
CA PRO A 293 4.67 18.21 6.98
C PRO A 293 5.39 18.04 5.64
N LEU A 294 4.89 17.17 4.74
CA LEU A 294 5.44 17.07 3.40
C LEU A 294 5.33 18.41 2.66
N ARG A 295 6.35 18.73 1.87
CA ARG A 295 6.37 19.94 1.05
C ARG A 295 5.99 19.59 -0.36
N GLN A 296 5.22 20.47 -1.01
CA GLN A 296 4.92 20.33 -2.44
C GLN A 296 6.24 20.32 -3.24
N PHE A 297 6.29 19.52 -4.30
CA PHE A 297 7.41 19.61 -5.24
C PHE A 297 7.47 20.97 -5.92
N GLU A 298 8.67 21.49 -6.06
CA GLU A 298 8.92 22.68 -6.85
C GLU A 298 8.79 22.39 -8.35
N ALA A 299 8.59 23.44 -9.15
CA ALA A 299 8.35 23.28 -10.59
C ALA A 299 9.46 22.48 -11.31
N HIS A 300 10.72 22.62 -10.89
CA HIS A 300 11.83 21.87 -11.49
C HIS A 300 11.78 20.37 -11.16
N GLN A 301 11.32 19.98 -9.96
CA GLN A 301 11.16 18.59 -9.56
C GLN A 301 10.02 17.93 -10.34
N VAL A 302 8.90 18.63 -10.49
CA VAL A 302 7.78 18.18 -11.34
C VAL A 302 8.22 18.03 -12.80
N ALA A 303 8.98 19.01 -13.33
CA ALA A 303 9.50 18.94 -14.68
C ALA A 303 10.48 17.76 -14.88
N GLN A 304 11.28 17.44 -13.87
CA GLN A 304 12.18 16.28 -13.91
C GLN A 304 11.39 14.97 -13.97
N ILE A 305 10.36 14.79 -13.13
CA ILE A 305 9.50 13.59 -13.16
C ILE A 305 8.80 13.47 -14.51
N ARG A 306 8.28 14.57 -15.05
CA ARG A 306 7.69 14.63 -16.38
C ARG A 306 8.65 14.14 -17.45
N TRP A 307 9.83 14.73 -17.51
CA TRP A 307 10.86 14.36 -18.48
C TRP A 307 11.20 12.86 -18.38
N GLN A 308 11.38 12.34 -17.17
CA GLN A 308 11.65 10.91 -16.94
C GLN A 308 10.52 10.01 -17.46
N LEU A 309 9.26 10.41 -17.30
CA LEU A 309 8.11 9.65 -17.81
C LEU A 309 8.07 9.68 -19.35
N GLU A 310 8.31 10.84 -19.96
CA GLU A 310 8.32 11.03 -21.40
C GLU A 310 9.47 10.25 -22.08
N GLU A 311 10.65 10.20 -21.45
CA GLU A 311 11.81 9.41 -21.91
C GLU A 311 11.51 7.90 -21.99
N ILE A 312 10.64 7.38 -21.15
CA ILE A 312 10.23 5.99 -21.21
C ILE A 312 8.94 5.78 -22.05
N GLY A 313 8.54 6.78 -22.82
CA GLY A 313 7.40 6.70 -23.76
C GLY A 313 6.03 6.88 -23.10
N LEU A 314 5.95 7.40 -21.88
CA LEU A 314 4.67 7.68 -21.23
C LEU A 314 4.26 9.15 -21.42
N PRO A 315 3.23 9.45 -22.24
CA PRO A 315 2.83 10.82 -22.50
C PRO A 315 2.22 11.45 -21.26
N CYS A 316 2.68 12.66 -20.94
CA CYS A 316 2.17 13.44 -19.82
C CYS A 316 1.13 14.47 -20.28
N ILE A 317 0.11 14.71 -19.43
CA ILE A 317 -0.84 15.80 -19.65
C ILE A 317 -0.12 17.16 -19.51
N THR A 318 -0.57 18.17 -20.24
CA THR A 318 -0.20 19.55 -19.95
C THR A 318 -1.01 20.01 -18.72
N PRO A 319 -0.39 20.38 -17.58
CA PRO A 319 -1.16 20.87 -16.45
C PRO A 319 -1.91 22.12 -16.88
N VAL A 320 -3.22 22.12 -16.71
CA VAL A 320 -3.98 23.36 -16.78
C VAL A 320 -3.46 24.22 -15.61
N GLN A 321 -2.81 25.35 -15.90
CA GLN A 321 -2.41 26.29 -14.87
C GLN A 321 -3.69 26.71 -14.14
N SER A 322 -3.90 26.20 -12.92
CA SER A 322 -4.89 26.81 -12.04
C SER A 322 -4.46 28.26 -11.87
N ARG A 323 -5.31 29.19 -12.31
CA ARG A 323 -5.08 30.62 -12.10
C ARG A 323 -4.78 30.80 -10.62
N ALA A 324 -3.56 31.23 -10.32
CA ALA A 324 -3.10 31.52 -8.97
C ALA A 324 -4.05 32.53 -8.34
N GLY A 325 -4.89 32.06 -7.43
CA GLY A 325 -5.53 32.90 -6.43
C GLY A 325 -4.42 33.48 -5.55
N GLY A 326 -4.41 34.79 -5.40
CA GLY A 326 -3.34 35.62 -4.87
C GLY A 326 -2.68 35.07 -3.61
N GLN A 327 -1.38 35.21 -3.55
CA GLN A 327 -0.59 35.06 -2.34
C GLN A 327 -1.17 35.98 -1.23
N PRO A 328 -1.45 35.47 -0.03
CA PRO A 328 -1.59 36.33 1.12
C PRO A 328 -0.19 36.85 1.48
N GLY A 329 0.02 38.15 1.30
CA GLY A 329 1.25 38.80 1.73
C GLY A 329 1.46 38.64 3.23
N PHE A 330 2.59 38.04 3.59
CA PHE A 330 3.10 38.13 4.95
C PHE A 330 3.61 39.56 5.18
N HIS A 331 2.79 40.39 5.83
CA HIS A 331 3.29 41.59 6.51
C HIS A 331 3.89 41.11 7.85
N GLY A 332 5.19 41.39 8.02
CA GLY A 332 5.91 41.12 9.24
C GLY A 332 5.43 42.01 10.43
N VAL A 333 5.53 41.45 11.62
CA VAL A 333 6.01 42.08 12.85
C VAL A 333 6.85 41.04 13.59
#